data_303e34699e6a67418638097bec2187c8
#
_entry.id   303e34699e6a67418638097bec2187c8
#
_cell.length_a   1.000
_cell.length_b   1.000
_cell.length_c   1.000
_cell.angle_alpha   90.00
_cell.angle_beta   90.00
_cell.angle_gamma   90.00
#
_symmetry.space_group_name_H-M   'P 1'
#
loop_
_entity.id
_entity.type
_entity.pdbx_description
1 polymer ?
#
loop_
_entity_poly.entity_id
_entity_poly.type
_entity_poly.pdbx_seq_one_letter_code
_entity_poly.pdbx_strand_id
1 'polypeptide(L)'
;MKRSILAASLFLIAYGLSLSIPRVQAQPFPNRPIQLIIANVPGAQSDISGRLLAEEMEKILGTKIVVINKPGASGTLGTDAVVRSKKDGYTIGYPSAGGIVYARVLNPEAVPYDPDKDLEPLGLHLFFPNIAAVQAGAPWKNFGELVDYAKKNPGKVRVGTIGQGSIDHFNLEITQTLTGAQFTSVPFKGGESVLTALLGGHIEVAFDVLSKYLPHVNAGKVRILLLTKKKSELPDVPTITELGYKQELPSVWMALFAPAGIPEEAKKVLVTAIEKAAKNPELKVKIENMGNIVDYKSPAELKKIMTEDYERALSIAKKIGLRKP
;
A
#
# COMPACT_ATOMS: atom_id res chain seq x y z
N MET A 1 49.13 -15.15 -65.50
CA MET A 1 48.50 -13.84 -65.19
C MET A 1 47.00 -13.92 -65.02
N LYS A 2 46.20 -14.80 -65.64
CA LYS A 2 44.74 -14.84 -65.48
C LYS A 2 44.20 -15.42 -64.15
N ARG A 3 44.98 -16.22 -63.41
CA ARG A 3 44.55 -16.79 -62.11
C ARG A 3 44.73 -15.86 -60.90
N SER A 4 45.62 -14.89 -61.01
CA SER A 4 45.88 -13.95 -59.87
C SER A 4 44.86 -12.79 -59.84
N ILE A 5 44.18 -12.48 -60.93
CA ILE A 5 43.18 -11.42 -61.01
C ILE A 5 41.81 -11.87 -60.41
N LEU A 6 41.49 -13.20 -60.54
CA LEU A 6 40.26 -13.75 -60.00
C LEU A 6 40.30 -13.82 -58.46
N ALA A 7 41.46 -14.05 -57.87
CA ALA A 7 41.59 -14.12 -56.38
C ALA A 7 41.49 -12.74 -55.71
N ALA A 8 41.98 -11.69 -56.38
CA ALA A 8 41.88 -10.31 -55.87
C ALA A 8 40.45 -9.75 -55.90
N SER A 9 39.66 -10.14 -56.92
CA SER A 9 38.27 -9.70 -57.04
C SER A 9 37.32 -10.36 -56.02
N LEU A 10 37.58 -11.64 -55.65
CA LEU A 10 36.82 -12.32 -54.58
C LEU A 10 37.10 -11.78 -53.20
N PHE A 11 38.33 -11.28 -52.93
CA PHE A 11 38.70 -10.69 -51.64
C PHE A 11 38.06 -9.28 -51.41
N LEU A 12 37.90 -8.49 -52.49
CA LEU A 12 37.26 -7.19 -52.42
C LEU A 12 35.73 -7.28 -52.26
N ILE A 13 35.09 -8.33 -52.77
CA ILE A 13 33.64 -8.57 -52.57
C ILE A 13 33.35 -9.05 -51.16
N ALA A 14 34.24 -9.85 -50.57
CA ALA A 14 34.11 -10.33 -49.16
C ALA A 14 34.30 -9.18 -48.15
N TYR A 15 35.12 -8.17 -48.44
CA TYR A 15 35.35 -6.99 -47.56
C TYR A 15 34.23 -5.96 -47.62
N GLY A 16 33.48 -5.91 -48.72
CA GLY A 16 32.35 -4.98 -48.88
C GLY A 16 31.04 -5.41 -48.21
N LEU A 17 30.88 -6.69 -47.84
CA LEU A 17 29.66 -7.22 -47.20
C LEU A 17 29.66 -7.17 -45.67
N SER A 18 30.74 -6.74 -45.03
CA SER A 18 30.91 -6.86 -43.58
C SER A 18 30.53 -5.60 -42.77
N LEU A 19 29.90 -4.59 -43.38
CA LEU A 19 29.72 -3.31 -42.69
C LEU A 19 28.33 -2.68 -42.79
N SER A 20 27.29 -3.45 -42.61
CA SER A 20 25.98 -2.82 -42.34
C SER A 20 25.09 -3.77 -41.53
N ILE A 21 25.52 -4.14 -40.33
CA ILE A 21 24.55 -4.55 -39.31
C ILE A 21 23.90 -3.24 -38.86
N PRO A 22 22.62 -2.98 -39.18
CA PRO A 22 21.94 -1.85 -38.62
C PRO A 22 22.00 -2.02 -37.10
N ARG A 23 22.65 -1.09 -36.41
CA ARG A 23 22.48 -0.98 -34.96
C ARG A 23 20.99 -0.79 -34.74
N VAL A 24 20.30 -1.83 -34.35
CA VAL A 24 18.96 -1.72 -33.79
C VAL A 24 19.12 -0.83 -32.55
N GLN A 25 18.89 0.45 -32.75
CA GLN A 25 18.85 1.41 -31.66
C GLN A 25 17.67 0.99 -30.81
N ALA A 26 17.94 0.44 -29.62
CA ALA A 26 16.89 0.06 -28.69
C ALA A 26 16.01 1.30 -28.50
N GLN A 27 14.73 1.18 -28.81
CA GLN A 27 13.80 2.30 -28.60
C GLN A 27 13.77 2.62 -27.11
N PRO A 28 13.77 3.91 -26.74
CA PRO A 28 13.78 4.32 -25.34
C PRO A 28 12.57 3.75 -24.61
N PHE A 29 12.77 3.33 -23.37
CA PHE A 29 11.69 2.87 -22.50
C PHE A 29 10.89 4.08 -21.98
N PRO A 30 9.51 3.99 -21.94
CA PRO A 30 8.66 2.94 -22.49
C PRO A 30 8.28 3.19 -23.96
N ASN A 31 8.22 2.15 -24.77
CA ASN A 31 7.81 2.21 -26.20
C ASN A 31 6.51 1.42 -26.50
N ARG A 32 5.86 0.90 -25.46
CA ARG A 32 4.58 0.19 -25.52
C ARG A 32 3.82 0.34 -24.20
N PRO A 33 2.52 0.00 -24.12
CA PRO A 33 1.74 0.11 -22.90
C PRO A 33 2.34 -0.67 -21.72
N ILE A 34 2.27 -0.05 -20.53
CA ILE A 34 2.65 -0.65 -19.25
C ILE A 34 1.41 -1.26 -18.61
N GLN A 35 1.52 -2.43 -17.98
CA GLN A 35 0.47 -3.03 -17.19
C GLN A 35 0.63 -2.64 -15.72
N LEU A 36 -0.45 -2.15 -15.10
CA LEU A 36 -0.52 -1.91 -13.65
C LEU A 36 -1.46 -2.94 -13.02
N ILE A 37 -0.89 -3.88 -12.26
CA ILE A 37 -1.67 -4.87 -11.50
C ILE A 37 -2.08 -4.27 -10.17
N ILE A 38 -3.39 -4.10 -9.96
CA ILE A 38 -3.97 -3.68 -8.68
C ILE A 38 -4.48 -4.93 -7.94
N ALA A 39 -3.93 -5.17 -6.74
CA ALA A 39 -4.22 -6.37 -5.96
C ALA A 39 -5.56 -6.29 -5.19
N ASN A 40 -6.54 -5.57 -5.73
CA ASN A 40 -7.86 -5.34 -5.13
C ASN A 40 -8.98 -5.43 -6.18
N VAL A 41 -10.22 -5.53 -5.69
CA VAL A 41 -11.41 -5.53 -6.55
C VAL A 41 -11.61 -4.17 -7.23
N PRO A 42 -12.19 -4.14 -8.44
CA PRO A 42 -12.58 -2.90 -9.09
C PRO A 42 -13.51 -2.06 -8.21
N GLY A 43 -13.32 -0.74 -8.22
CA GLY A 43 -14.11 0.21 -7.43
C GLY A 43 -13.71 0.33 -5.95
N ALA A 44 -12.79 -0.49 -5.46
CA ALA A 44 -12.18 -0.27 -4.14
C ALA A 44 -11.38 1.04 -4.13
N GLN A 45 -11.21 1.66 -2.95
CA GLN A 45 -10.42 2.89 -2.82
C GLN A 45 -9.01 2.79 -3.41
N SER A 46 -8.36 1.64 -3.22
CA SER A 46 -7.05 1.34 -3.81
C SER A 46 -7.10 1.22 -5.33
N ASP A 47 -8.20 0.74 -5.91
CA ASP A 47 -8.40 0.72 -7.36
C ASP A 47 -8.59 2.14 -7.91
N ILE A 48 -9.44 2.94 -7.27
CA ILE A 48 -9.67 4.33 -7.68
C ILE A 48 -8.38 5.15 -7.59
N SER A 49 -7.66 5.08 -6.47
CA SER A 49 -6.40 5.81 -6.29
C SER A 49 -5.30 5.34 -7.24
N GLY A 50 -5.24 4.03 -7.53
CA GLY A 50 -4.29 3.47 -8.49
C GLY A 50 -4.57 3.90 -9.93
N ARG A 51 -5.85 4.00 -10.34
CA ARG A 51 -6.25 4.51 -11.65
C ARG A 51 -5.95 6.00 -11.81
N LEU A 52 -6.22 6.81 -10.80
CA LEU A 52 -5.89 8.23 -10.79
C LEU A 52 -4.37 8.45 -10.93
N LEU A 53 -3.56 7.64 -10.21
CA LEU A 53 -2.11 7.67 -10.35
C LEU A 53 -1.67 7.23 -11.75
N ALA A 54 -2.26 6.17 -12.31
CA ALA A 54 -1.95 5.66 -13.64
C ALA A 54 -2.24 6.72 -14.73
N GLU A 55 -3.38 7.41 -14.66
CA GLU A 55 -3.73 8.50 -15.58
C GLU A 55 -2.70 9.63 -15.55
N GLU A 56 -2.19 9.99 -14.38
CA GLU A 56 -1.16 11.02 -14.27
C GLU A 56 0.20 10.53 -14.77
N MET A 57 0.55 9.26 -14.48
CA MET A 57 1.77 8.64 -15.03
C MET A 57 1.72 8.51 -16.56
N GLU A 58 0.56 8.24 -17.17
CA GLU A 58 0.39 8.21 -18.63
C GLU A 58 0.82 9.53 -19.29
N LYS A 59 0.43 10.66 -18.71
CA LYS A 59 0.80 11.99 -19.19
C LYS A 59 2.31 12.21 -19.15
N ILE A 60 2.96 11.75 -18.09
CA ILE A 60 4.40 11.90 -17.87
C ILE A 60 5.22 10.98 -18.77
N LEU A 61 4.76 9.74 -18.94
CA LEU A 61 5.47 8.70 -19.70
C LEU A 61 5.20 8.73 -21.21
N GLY A 62 4.14 9.43 -21.63
CA GLY A 62 3.72 9.45 -23.04
C GLY A 62 3.24 8.09 -23.56
N THR A 63 2.85 7.16 -22.66
CA THR A 63 2.37 5.83 -23.01
C THR A 63 1.18 5.42 -22.14
N LYS A 64 0.36 4.48 -22.64
CA LYS A 64 -0.80 3.98 -21.90
C LYS A 64 -0.39 3.07 -20.74
N ILE A 65 -1.15 3.17 -19.64
CA ILE A 65 -1.08 2.25 -18.50
C ILE A 65 -2.38 1.47 -18.41
N VAL A 66 -2.29 0.17 -18.68
CA VAL A 66 -3.46 -0.73 -18.67
C VAL A 66 -3.62 -1.29 -17.25
N VAL A 67 -4.68 -0.91 -16.57
CA VAL A 67 -4.99 -1.39 -15.22
C VAL A 67 -5.66 -2.75 -15.27
N ILE A 68 -5.11 -3.68 -14.49
CA ILE A 68 -5.61 -5.07 -14.35
C ILE A 68 -5.85 -5.35 -12.86
N ASN A 69 -7.08 -5.64 -12.48
CA ASN A 69 -7.40 -6.05 -11.12
C ASN A 69 -7.16 -7.55 -10.91
N LYS A 70 -6.37 -7.89 -9.88
CA LYS A 70 -6.15 -9.28 -9.44
C LYS A 70 -6.33 -9.37 -7.92
N PRO A 71 -7.58 -9.40 -7.43
CA PRO A 71 -7.88 -9.50 -6.01
C PRO A 71 -7.65 -10.91 -5.47
N GLY A 72 -7.56 -11.03 -4.16
CA GLY A 72 -7.58 -12.30 -3.44
C GLY A 72 -6.43 -12.47 -2.44
N ALA A 73 -6.68 -13.29 -1.42
CA ALA A 73 -5.73 -13.65 -0.37
C ALA A 73 -5.00 -12.43 0.22
N SER A 74 -5.73 -11.41 0.66
CA SER A 74 -5.18 -10.14 1.20
C SER A 74 -4.23 -9.41 0.25
N GLY A 75 -4.39 -9.60 -1.07
CA GLY A 75 -3.55 -8.98 -2.10
C GLY A 75 -2.35 -9.83 -2.55
N THR A 76 -2.12 -11.00 -1.94
CA THR A 76 -0.97 -11.85 -2.30
C THR A 76 -1.08 -12.41 -3.72
N LEU A 77 -2.30 -12.71 -4.23
CA LEU A 77 -2.46 -13.20 -5.60
C LEU A 77 -2.05 -12.16 -6.65
N GLY A 78 -2.43 -10.90 -6.44
CA GLY A 78 -2.01 -9.80 -7.33
C GLY A 78 -0.51 -9.54 -7.25
N THR A 79 0.06 -9.59 -6.04
CA THR A 79 1.50 -9.42 -5.81
C THR A 79 2.31 -10.54 -6.45
N ASP A 80 1.90 -11.81 -6.30
CA ASP A 80 2.56 -12.95 -6.95
C ASP A 80 2.55 -12.83 -8.49
N ALA A 81 1.44 -12.32 -9.04
CA ALA A 81 1.37 -12.07 -10.48
C ALA A 81 2.38 -11.01 -10.96
N VAL A 82 2.73 -10.02 -10.12
CA VAL A 82 3.80 -9.06 -10.41
C VAL A 82 5.16 -9.76 -10.34
N VAL A 83 5.43 -10.51 -9.28
CA VAL A 83 6.68 -11.26 -9.08
C VAL A 83 6.99 -12.17 -10.28
N ARG A 84 5.99 -12.88 -10.80
CA ARG A 84 6.12 -13.80 -11.93
C ARG A 84 6.10 -13.13 -13.30
N SER A 85 5.94 -11.83 -13.38
CA SER A 85 5.92 -11.11 -14.65
C SER A 85 7.32 -10.99 -15.26
N LYS A 86 7.39 -10.60 -16.55
CA LYS A 86 8.67 -10.35 -17.23
C LYS A 86 9.42 -9.21 -16.55
N LYS A 87 10.72 -9.37 -16.40
CA LYS A 87 11.63 -8.39 -15.79
C LYS A 87 12.08 -7.31 -16.79
N ASP A 88 11.14 -6.72 -17.50
CA ASP A 88 11.39 -5.75 -18.56
C ASP A 88 10.84 -4.35 -18.28
N GLY A 89 10.25 -4.14 -17.08
CA GLY A 89 9.67 -2.88 -16.64
C GLY A 89 8.24 -2.61 -17.13
N TYR A 90 7.67 -3.46 -18.00
CA TYR A 90 6.33 -3.25 -18.56
C TYR A 90 5.18 -3.86 -17.73
N THR A 91 5.49 -4.47 -16.61
CA THR A 91 4.50 -4.86 -15.60
C THR A 91 4.93 -4.32 -14.26
N ILE A 92 4.07 -3.52 -13.65
CA ILE A 92 4.22 -2.99 -12.30
C ILE A 92 3.01 -3.36 -11.47
N GLY A 93 3.17 -3.39 -10.15
CA GLY A 93 2.10 -3.71 -9.21
C GLY A 93 1.79 -2.55 -8.29
N TYR A 94 0.54 -2.55 -7.79
CA TYR A 94 0.07 -1.62 -6.77
C TYR A 94 -0.55 -2.40 -5.60
N PRO A 95 0.26 -3.17 -4.85
CA PRO A 95 -0.18 -3.85 -3.64
C PRO A 95 -0.27 -2.90 -2.45
N SER A 96 -0.96 -3.36 -1.40
CA SER A 96 -0.97 -2.73 -0.09
C SER A 96 0.02 -3.38 0.87
N ALA A 97 0.25 -2.75 2.03
CA ALA A 97 0.92 -3.36 3.17
C ALA A 97 0.39 -4.76 3.52
N GLY A 98 -0.91 -5.03 3.24
CA GLY A 98 -1.53 -6.33 3.46
C GLY A 98 -0.80 -7.47 2.77
N GLY A 99 -0.57 -7.36 1.46
CA GLY A 99 0.13 -8.38 0.68
C GLY A 99 1.64 -8.38 0.87
N ILE A 100 2.23 -7.25 1.24
CA ILE A 100 3.69 -7.10 1.37
C ILE A 100 4.19 -7.46 2.78
N VAL A 101 3.45 -7.08 3.82
CA VAL A 101 3.88 -7.20 5.22
C VAL A 101 3.00 -8.20 5.98
N TYR A 102 1.71 -7.91 6.13
CA TYR A 102 0.87 -8.59 7.10
C TYR A 102 0.56 -10.04 6.72
N ALA A 103 0.35 -10.34 5.44
CA ALA A 103 0.10 -11.71 4.98
C ALA A 103 1.26 -12.65 5.35
N ARG A 104 2.52 -12.22 5.15
CA ARG A 104 3.70 -13.05 5.47
C ARG A 104 3.96 -13.16 6.98
N VAL A 105 3.53 -12.17 7.77
CA VAL A 105 3.59 -12.27 9.23
C VAL A 105 2.63 -13.31 9.75
N LEU A 106 1.40 -13.32 9.25
CA LEU A 106 0.31 -14.15 9.77
C LEU A 106 0.31 -15.57 9.21
N ASN A 107 0.57 -15.72 7.93
CA ASN A 107 0.55 -17.01 7.24
C ASN A 107 1.66 -17.07 6.18
N PRO A 108 2.93 -17.17 6.58
CA PRO A 108 4.08 -17.20 5.67
C PRO A 108 4.03 -18.33 4.65
N GLU A 109 3.45 -19.48 5.04
CA GLU A 109 3.33 -20.65 4.16
C GLU A 109 2.39 -20.39 2.96
N ALA A 110 1.46 -19.43 3.11
CA ALA A 110 0.53 -19.05 2.04
C ALA A 110 1.05 -17.92 1.14
N VAL A 111 2.22 -17.35 1.43
CA VAL A 111 2.83 -16.28 0.63
C VAL A 111 3.95 -16.86 -0.25
N PRO A 112 3.74 -16.99 -1.58
CA PRO A 112 4.66 -17.70 -2.45
C PRO A 112 5.85 -16.86 -2.95
N TYR A 113 6.13 -15.73 -2.33
CA TYR A 113 7.22 -14.80 -2.68
C TYR A 113 7.86 -14.19 -1.43
N ASP A 114 9.09 -13.73 -1.57
CA ASP A 114 9.81 -12.90 -0.59
C ASP A 114 9.83 -11.45 -1.09
N PRO A 115 9.04 -10.52 -0.50
CA PRO A 115 9.01 -9.13 -0.96
C PRO A 115 10.36 -8.43 -1.00
N ASP A 116 11.30 -8.84 -0.14
CA ASP A 116 12.62 -8.23 -0.05
C ASP A 116 13.59 -8.68 -1.15
N LYS A 117 13.30 -9.85 -1.79
CA LYS A 117 14.13 -10.46 -2.86
C LYS A 117 13.46 -10.41 -4.22
N ASP A 118 12.13 -10.62 -4.26
CA ASP A 118 11.40 -10.87 -5.50
C ASP A 118 10.75 -9.60 -6.08
N LEU A 119 10.70 -8.51 -5.28
CA LEU A 119 10.13 -7.24 -5.69
C LEU A 119 11.17 -6.12 -5.67
N GLU A 120 11.10 -5.26 -6.68
CA GLU A 120 11.81 -3.98 -6.74
C GLU A 120 10.87 -2.87 -6.29
N PRO A 121 11.10 -2.20 -5.15
CA PRO A 121 10.28 -1.07 -4.72
C PRO A 121 10.50 0.12 -5.67
N LEU A 122 9.40 0.73 -6.14
CA LEU A 122 9.43 1.89 -7.03
C LEU A 122 9.01 3.19 -6.33
N GLY A 123 8.26 3.10 -5.25
CA GLY A 123 7.86 4.23 -4.42
C GLY A 123 6.53 4.01 -3.72
N LEU A 124 6.39 4.59 -2.53
CA LEU A 124 5.13 4.64 -1.80
C LEU A 124 4.31 5.82 -2.30
N HIS A 125 3.02 5.62 -2.52
CA HIS A 125 2.12 6.63 -3.07
C HIS A 125 1.32 7.34 -1.97
N LEU A 126 0.61 6.57 -1.15
CA LEU A 126 -0.33 7.11 -0.18
C LEU A 126 -0.52 6.19 1.03
N PHE A 127 -1.15 6.77 2.06
CA PHE A 127 -1.65 6.06 3.23
C PHE A 127 -3.18 6.15 3.30
N PHE A 128 -3.81 5.05 3.73
CA PHE A 128 -5.17 5.03 4.24
C PHE A 128 -5.10 5.11 5.77
N PRO A 129 -5.38 6.27 6.38
CA PRO A 129 -5.37 6.39 7.83
C PRO A 129 -6.44 5.49 8.44
N ASN A 130 -6.06 4.75 9.49
CA ASN A 130 -7.02 4.09 10.36
C ASN A 130 -7.41 5.03 11.50
N ILE A 131 -8.56 4.77 12.10
CA ILE A 131 -9.16 5.56 13.17
C ILE A 131 -9.58 4.68 14.33
N ALA A 132 -9.70 5.30 15.51
CA ALA A 132 -10.61 4.84 16.55
C ALA A 132 -11.83 5.80 16.55
N ALA A 133 -13.00 5.27 16.25
CA ALA A 133 -14.24 6.03 16.15
C ALA A 133 -15.32 5.52 17.10
N VAL A 134 -16.16 6.41 17.57
CA VAL A 134 -17.32 6.16 18.43
C VAL A 134 -18.56 6.81 17.85
N GLN A 135 -19.75 6.42 18.28
CA GLN A 135 -20.97 7.22 18.03
C GLN A 135 -20.81 8.62 18.60
N ALA A 136 -21.37 9.64 17.96
CA ALA A 136 -21.28 11.02 18.43
C ALA A 136 -21.89 11.22 19.85
N GLY A 137 -22.89 10.41 20.21
CA GLY A 137 -23.52 10.38 21.53
C GLY A 137 -22.76 9.57 22.60
N ALA A 138 -21.63 8.95 22.26
CA ALA A 138 -20.83 8.21 23.21
C ALA A 138 -20.32 9.11 24.35
N PRO A 139 -20.15 8.57 25.59
CA PRO A 139 -19.76 9.37 26.75
C PRO A 139 -18.33 9.92 26.64
N TRP A 140 -17.47 9.30 25.82
CA TRP A 140 -16.09 9.72 25.66
C TRP A 140 -15.95 10.80 24.59
N LYS A 141 -15.39 11.94 24.97
CA LYS A 141 -15.16 13.08 24.08
C LYS A 141 -13.81 13.04 23.39
N ASN A 142 -12.85 12.31 23.97
CA ASN A 142 -11.49 12.15 23.47
C ASN A 142 -10.96 10.75 23.77
N PHE A 143 -9.80 10.43 23.19
CA PHE A 143 -9.20 9.10 23.33
C PHE A 143 -8.74 8.80 24.76
N GLY A 144 -8.27 9.80 25.50
CA GLY A 144 -7.87 9.65 26.91
C GLY A 144 -9.04 9.19 27.80
N GLU A 145 -10.20 9.80 27.66
CA GLU A 145 -11.41 9.40 28.40
C GLU A 145 -11.84 7.97 28.09
N LEU A 146 -11.74 7.53 26.83
CA LEU A 146 -11.99 6.15 26.43
C LEU A 146 -11.01 5.18 27.10
N VAL A 147 -9.71 5.49 27.07
CA VAL A 147 -8.65 4.67 27.69
C VAL A 147 -8.86 4.59 29.20
N ASP A 148 -9.13 5.70 29.87
CA ASP A 148 -9.36 5.73 31.32
C ASP A 148 -10.59 4.91 31.72
N TYR A 149 -11.65 4.99 30.93
CA TYR A 149 -12.84 4.16 31.16
C TYR A 149 -12.52 2.69 30.99
N ALA A 150 -11.83 2.30 29.91
CA ALA A 150 -11.49 0.91 29.62
C ALA A 150 -10.55 0.30 30.68
N LYS A 151 -9.63 1.10 31.24
CA LYS A 151 -8.79 0.68 32.38
C LYS A 151 -9.61 0.39 33.67
N LYS A 152 -10.61 1.24 33.96
CA LYS A 152 -11.51 1.06 35.13
C LYS A 152 -12.54 -0.04 34.90
N ASN A 153 -12.84 -0.36 33.66
CA ASN A 153 -13.86 -1.32 33.25
C ASN A 153 -13.30 -2.33 32.23
N PRO A 154 -12.35 -3.21 32.61
CA PRO A 154 -11.68 -4.09 31.68
C PRO A 154 -12.65 -4.99 30.93
N GLY A 155 -12.50 -5.07 29.61
CA GLY A 155 -13.34 -5.87 28.71
C GLY A 155 -14.76 -5.37 28.47
N LYS A 156 -15.17 -4.24 29.07
CA LYS A 156 -16.53 -3.70 28.86
C LYS A 156 -16.71 -2.91 27.57
N VAL A 157 -15.64 -2.44 26.95
CA VAL A 157 -15.69 -1.72 25.66
C VAL A 157 -15.45 -2.71 24.54
N ARG A 158 -16.46 -2.90 23.68
CA ARG A 158 -16.38 -3.76 22.49
C ARG A 158 -15.84 -2.95 21.33
N VAL A 159 -14.79 -3.46 20.69
CA VAL A 159 -14.10 -2.83 19.56
C VAL A 159 -14.27 -3.67 18.31
N GLY A 160 -14.93 -3.12 17.30
CA GLY A 160 -15.08 -3.76 15.99
C GLY A 160 -13.82 -3.63 15.15
N THR A 161 -13.40 -4.73 14.52
CA THR A 161 -12.30 -4.80 13.55
C THR A 161 -12.71 -5.65 12.35
N ILE A 162 -12.01 -5.54 11.21
CA ILE A 162 -12.30 -6.35 10.01
C ILE A 162 -11.76 -7.78 10.10
N GLY A 163 -11.55 -8.28 11.31
CA GLY A 163 -11.16 -9.67 11.57
C GLY A 163 -9.80 -9.81 12.22
N GLN A 164 -9.57 -11.02 12.71
CA GLN A 164 -8.32 -11.36 13.37
C GLN A 164 -7.13 -11.25 12.40
N GLY A 165 -6.05 -10.59 12.85
CA GLY A 165 -4.86 -10.37 12.03
C GLY A 165 -4.98 -9.25 11.00
N SER A 166 -6.09 -8.53 10.96
CA SER A 166 -6.17 -7.28 10.18
C SER A 166 -5.33 -6.19 10.80
N ILE A 167 -5.03 -5.13 10.04
CA ILE A 167 -4.33 -3.96 10.56
C ILE A 167 -5.10 -3.30 11.71
N ASP A 168 -6.43 -3.35 11.68
CA ASP A 168 -7.30 -2.83 12.73
C ASP A 168 -7.13 -3.63 14.02
N HIS A 169 -7.02 -4.98 13.90
CA HIS A 169 -6.73 -5.84 15.02
C HIS A 169 -5.33 -5.57 15.59
N PHE A 170 -4.32 -5.38 14.74
CA PHE A 170 -2.99 -4.97 15.20
C PHE A 170 -3.03 -3.61 15.90
N ASN A 171 -3.77 -2.63 15.36
CA ASN A 171 -3.94 -1.31 16.00
C ASN A 171 -4.59 -1.42 17.38
N LEU A 172 -5.59 -2.28 17.53
CA LEU A 172 -6.23 -2.56 18.83
C LEU A 172 -5.22 -3.16 19.83
N GLU A 173 -4.48 -4.18 19.42
CA GLU A 173 -3.51 -4.87 20.30
C GLU A 173 -2.33 -3.98 20.69
N ILE A 174 -1.84 -3.15 19.75
CA ILE A 174 -0.83 -2.13 20.06
C ILE A 174 -1.41 -1.12 21.06
N THR A 175 -2.63 -0.66 20.84
CA THR A 175 -3.31 0.28 21.75
C THR A 175 -3.43 -0.31 23.15
N GLN A 176 -3.87 -1.54 23.29
CA GLN A 176 -3.95 -2.24 24.60
C GLN A 176 -2.58 -2.31 25.27
N THR A 177 -1.55 -2.67 24.50
CA THR A 177 -0.18 -2.77 24.98
C THR A 177 0.37 -1.44 25.48
N LEU A 178 0.16 -0.37 24.72
CA LEU A 178 0.70 0.96 25.04
C LEU A 178 -0.04 1.64 26.17
N THR A 179 -1.35 1.47 26.22
CA THR A 179 -2.20 2.18 27.20
C THR A 179 -2.44 1.39 28.48
N GLY A 180 -2.33 0.05 28.45
CA GLY A 180 -2.76 -0.83 29.54
C GLY A 180 -4.28 -0.98 29.66
N ALA A 181 -5.05 -0.39 28.74
CA ALA A 181 -6.49 -0.60 28.68
C ALA A 181 -6.82 -2.00 28.14
N GLN A 182 -7.96 -2.56 28.55
CA GLN A 182 -8.44 -3.86 28.06
C GLN A 182 -9.78 -3.68 27.34
N PHE A 183 -9.78 -4.06 26.07
CA PHE A 183 -10.93 -4.02 25.18
C PHE A 183 -11.38 -5.43 24.81
N THR A 184 -12.64 -5.59 24.42
CA THR A 184 -13.14 -6.83 23.82
C THR A 184 -13.15 -6.70 22.31
N SER A 185 -12.29 -7.43 21.61
CA SER A 185 -12.25 -7.48 20.14
C SER A 185 -13.49 -8.19 19.59
N VAL A 186 -14.18 -7.56 18.66
CA VAL A 186 -15.33 -8.13 17.92
C VAL A 186 -14.97 -8.16 16.43
N PRO A 187 -14.62 -9.33 15.88
CA PRO A 187 -14.25 -9.44 14.48
C PRO A 187 -15.47 -9.46 13.54
N PHE A 188 -15.42 -8.68 12.47
CA PHE A 188 -16.40 -8.63 11.39
C PHE A 188 -15.80 -9.09 10.07
N LYS A 189 -16.64 -9.48 9.10
CA LYS A 189 -16.20 -9.93 7.77
C LYS A 189 -15.79 -8.80 6.82
N GLY A 190 -15.90 -7.54 7.25
CA GLY A 190 -15.53 -6.36 6.44
C GLY A 190 -15.93 -5.06 7.13
N GLY A 191 -15.37 -3.95 6.69
CA GLY A 191 -15.54 -2.65 7.31
C GLY A 191 -16.96 -2.11 7.27
N GLU A 192 -17.75 -2.43 6.23
CA GLU A 192 -19.17 -2.01 6.19
C GLU A 192 -19.98 -2.62 7.34
N SER A 193 -19.66 -3.86 7.74
CA SER A 193 -20.29 -4.50 8.90
C SER A 193 -19.83 -3.86 10.21
N VAL A 194 -18.58 -3.41 10.31
CA VAL A 194 -18.06 -2.67 11.47
C VAL A 194 -18.78 -1.33 11.61
N LEU A 195 -18.87 -0.57 10.53
CA LEU A 195 -19.56 0.72 10.49
C LEU A 195 -21.03 0.56 10.89
N THR A 196 -21.72 -0.42 10.30
CA THR A 196 -23.15 -0.71 10.63
C THR A 196 -23.30 -1.06 12.11
N ALA A 197 -22.41 -1.89 12.65
CA ALA A 197 -22.44 -2.28 14.06
C ALA A 197 -22.19 -1.09 14.98
N LEU A 198 -21.29 -0.16 14.63
CA LEU A 198 -21.04 1.07 15.36
C LEU A 198 -22.30 1.96 15.37
N LEU A 199 -22.86 2.23 14.19
CA LEU A 199 -24.04 3.07 14.04
C LEU A 199 -25.27 2.49 14.75
N GLY A 200 -25.38 1.14 14.82
CA GLY A 200 -26.44 0.42 15.53
C GLY A 200 -26.21 0.26 17.03
N GLY A 201 -25.07 0.70 17.59
CA GLY A 201 -24.74 0.54 19.02
C GLY A 201 -24.41 -0.91 19.44
N HIS A 202 -24.10 -1.78 18.48
CA HIS A 202 -23.69 -3.15 18.76
C HIS A 202 -22.22 -3.26 19.21
N ILE A 203 -21.42 -2.24 18.95
CA ILE A 203 -20.07 -2.02 19.44
C ILE A 203 -19.93 -0.58 19.90
N GLU A 204 -19.02 -0.33 20.83
CA GLU A 204 -18.75 1.00 21.35
C GLU A 204 -17.73 1.77 20.51
N VAL A 205 -16.74 1.05 19.95
CA VAL A 205 -15.62 1.62 19.20
C VAL A 205 -15.43 0.86 17.90
N ALA A 206 -15.09 1.55 16.83
CA ALA A 206 -14.62 0.96 15.58
C ALA A 206 -13.14 1.31 15.36
N PHE A 207 -12.30 0.32 15.09
CA PHE A 207 -11.04 0.51 14.40
C PHE A 207 -11.23 0.15 12.93
N ASP A 208 -11.04 1.11 12.03
CA ASP A 208 -11.24 0.93 10.57
C ASP A 208 -10.58 2.11 9.82
N VAL A 209 -10.67 2.12 8.48
CA VAL A 209 -10.14 3.21 7.66
C VAL A 209 -11.04 4.45 7.70
N LEU A 210 -10.42 5.62 7.81
CA LEU A 210 -11.06 6.93 7.95
C LEU A 210 -12.14 7.21 6.89
N SER A 211 -11.83 6.91 5.64
CA SER A 211 -12.65 7.30 4.49
C SER A 211 -14.11 6.86 4.55
N LYS A 212 -14.38 5.69 5.11
CA LYS A 212 -15.75 5.18 5.29
C LYS A 212 -16.56 5.98 6.31
N TYR A 213 -15.88 6.57 7.27
CA TYR A 213 -16.50 7.27 8.40
C TYR A 213 -16.71 8.75 8.13
N LEU A 214 -15.98 9.38 7.19
CA LEU A 214 -16.08 10.80 6.90
C LEU A 214 -17.51 11.28 6.61
N PRO A 215 -18.36 10.60 5.81
CA PRO A 215 -19.74 11.02 5.60
C PRO A 215 -20.55 11.05 6.91
N HIS A 216 -20.27 10.11 7.82
CA HIS A 216 -20.97 10.01 9.11
C HIS A 216 -20.42 11.01 10.15
N VAL A 217 -19.15 11.36 10.06
CA VAL A 217 -18.54 12.47 10.84
C VAL A 217 -19.16 13.80 10.42
N ASN A 218 -19.24 14.06 9.12
CA ASN A 218 -19.83 15.27 8.56
C ASN A 218 -21.34 15.37 8.89
N ALA A 219 -22.03 14.24 9.01
CA ALA A 219 -23.42 14.17 9.43
C ALA A 219 -23.62 14.24 10.97
N GLY A 220 -22.55 14.41 11.76
CA GLY A 220 -22.60 14.47 13.22
C GLY A 220 -23.02 13.16 13.90
N LYS A 221 -22.93 12.01 13.22
CA LYS A 221 -23.30 10.69 13.76
C LYS A 221 -22.15 9.96 14.42
N VAL A 222 -20.91 10.26 14.01
CA VAL A 222 -19.68 9.61 14.47
C VAL A 222 -18.68 10.67 14.92
N ARG A 223 -17.93 10.36 15.98
CA ARG A 223 -16.76 11.12 16.46
C ARG A 223 -15.52 10.27 16.31
N ILE A 224 -14.45 10.86 15.73
CA ILE A 224 -13.14 10.24 15.66
C ILE A 224 -12.36 10.64 16.91
N LEU A 225 -11.81 9.67 17.62
CA LEU A 225 -11.03 9.90 18.84
C LEU A 225 -9.53 9.82 18.61
N LEU A 226 -9.10 9.08 17.56
CA LEU A 226 -7.70 8.83 17.26
C LEU A 226 -7.51 8.62 15.75
N LEU A 227 -6.38 9.08 15.23
CA LEU A 227 -5.86 8.80 13.89
C LEU A 227 -4.55 8.02 13.98
N THR A 228 -4.32 7.11 13.06
CA THR A 228 -2.99 6.46 12.94
C THR A 228 -1.97 7.36 12.24
N LYS A 229 -2.44 8.31 11.43
CA LYS A 229 -1.61 9.32 10.76
C LYS A 229 -2.33 10.66 10.74
N LYS A 230 -1.62 11.73 11.09
CA LYS A 230 -2.20 13.09 11.17
C LYS A 230 -2.76 13.53 9.82
N LYS A 231 -3.93 14.16 9.86
CA LYS A 231 -4.61 14.73 8.70
C LYS A 231 -4.98 16.20 8.96
N SER A 232 -4.64 17.08 8.01
CA SER A 232 -4.82 18.54 8.14
C SER A 232 -6.27 18.96 8.34
N GLU A 233 -7.21 18.22 7.75
CA GLU A 233 -8.65 18.50 7.83
C GLU A 233 -9.29 18.04 9.16
N LEU A 234 -8.52 17.33 9.98
CA LEU A 234 -8.92 16.87 11.31
C LEU A 234 -7.87 17.28 12.35
N PRO A 235 -7.59 18.59 12.50
CA PRO A 235 -6.47 19.08 13.32
C PRO A 235 -6.62 18.74 14.81
N ASP A 236 -7.84 18.62 15.29
CA ASP A 236 -8.15 18.35 16.71
C ASP A 236 -8.10 16.86 17.06
N VAL A 237 -8.03 15.96 16.05
CA VAL A 237 -7.95 14.53 16.30
C VAL A 237 -6.49 14.13 16.43
N PRO A 238 -6.04 13.63 17.60
CA PRO A 238 -4.65 13.29 17.82
C PRO A 238 -4.26 11.96 17.16
N THR A 239 -2.96 11.79 16.95
CA THR A 239 -2.32 10.48 16.79
C THR A 239 -1.91 9.96 18.17
N ILE A 240 -1.59 8.65 18.25
CA ILE A 240 -1.18 8.05 19.53
C ILE A 240 0.15 8.64 20.04
N THR A 241 1.03 9.06 19.13
CA THR A 241 2.32 9.69 19.47
C THR A 241 2.14 11.13 19.97
N GLU A 242 1.15 11.88 19.45
CA GLU A 242 0.79 13.19 19.98
C GLU A 242 0.21 13.10 21.40
N LEU A 243 -0.32 11.94 21.80
CA LEU A 243 -0.76 11.64 23.18
C LEU A 243 0.38 11.17 24.08
N GLY A 244 1.64 11.18 23.60
CA GLY A 244 2.83 10.86 24.39
C GLY A 244 3.25 9.39 24.37
N TYR A 245 2.59 8.52 23.62
CA TYR A 245 3.01 7.13 23.48
C TYR A 245 4.17 7.01 22.47
N LYS A 246 5.12 6.10 22.74
CA LYS A 246 6.39 6.02 21.99
C LYS A 246 6.31 5.28 20.66
N GLN A 247 5.21 4.58 20.39
CA GLN A 247 5.06 3.74 19.20
C GLN A 247 3.88 4.23 18.37
N GLU A 248 4.09 4.41 17.07
CA GLU A 248 3.01 4.72 16.12
C GLU A 248 2.09 3.52 15.90
N LEU A 249 0.84 3.82 15.62
CA LEU A 249 -0.10 2.84 15.07
C LEU A 249 0.07 2.74 13.56
N PRO A 250 0.15 1.53 13.00
CA PRO A 250 0.30 1.35 11.57
C PRO A 250 -0.92 1.85 10.78
N SER A 251 -0.66 2.45 9.62
CA SER A 251 -1.65 2.79 8.59
C SER A 251 -1.51 1.83 7.42
N VAL A 252 -2.59 1.54 6.71
CA VAL A 252 -2.49 0.85 5.42
C VAL A 252 -1.82 1.79 4.43
N TRP A 253 -0.76 1.34 3.79
CA TRP A 253 -0.12 2.08 2.70
C TRP A 253 -0.26 1.34 1.37
N MET A 254 -0.19 2.11 0.29
CA MET A 254 -0.18 1.63 -1.09
C MET A 254 1.12 2.08 -1.76
N ALA A 255 1.78 1.15 -2.42
CA ALA A 255 3.07 1.42 -3.07
C ALA A 255 3.17 0.70 -4.41
N LEU A 256 4.08 1.19 -5.25
CA LEU A 256 4.37 0.57 -6.54
C LEU A 256 5.62 -0.28 -6.46
N PHE A 257 5.53 -1.43 -7.13
CA PHE A 257 6.60 -2.41 -7.23
C PHE A 257 6.73 -2.93 -8.66
N ALA A 258 7.92 -3.38 -9.00
CA ALA A 258 8.18 -4.20 -10.18
C ALA A 258 8.72 -5.57 -9.73
N PRO A 259 8.79 -6.59 -10.61
CA PRO A 259 9.56 -7.80 -10.31
C PRO A 259 11.05 -7.42 -10.17
N ALA A 260 11.73 -8.04 -9.21
CA ALA A 260 13.15 -7.75 -8.97
C ALA A 260 14.00 -8.07 -10.21
N GLY A 261 14.94 -7.17 -10.53
CA GLY A 261 15.86 -7.33 -11.66
C GLY A 261 15.36 -6.76 -12.99
N ILE A 262 14.46 -5.75 -12.96
CA ILE A 262 14.16 -4.95 -14.16
C ILE A 262 15.40 -4.11 -14.56
N PRO A 263 15.52 -3.69 -15.85
CA PRO A 263 16.60 -2.81 -16.28
C PRO A 263 16.64 -1.49 -15.49
N GLU A 264 17.83 -1.03 -15.12
CA GLU A 264 18.00 0.21 -14.35
C GLU A 264 17.43 1.44 -15.06
N GLU A 265 17.49 1.49 -16.40
CA GLU A 265 16.87 2.55 -17.19
C GLU A 265 15.35 2.56 -16.98
N ALA A 266 14.69 1.41 -17.07
CA ALA A 266 13.25 1.29 -16.84
C ALA A 266 12.88 1.68 -15.40
N LYS A 267 13.65 1.23 -14.40
CA LYS A 267 13.48 1.59 -13.01
C LYS A 267 13.54 3.10 -12.81
N LYS A 268 14.58 3.76 -13.33
CA LYS A 268 14.77 5.21 -13.21
C LYS A 268 13.60 5.99 -13.82
N VAL A 269 13.15 5.58 -14.98
CA VAL A 269 12.00 6.22 -15.67
C VAL A 269 10.72 6.04 -14.86
N LEU A 270 10.44 4.82 -14.39
CA LEU A 270 9.25 4.52 -13.57
C LEU A 270 9.26 5.29 -12.24
N VAL A 271 10.36 5.26 -11.50
CA VAL A 271 10.49 5.97 -10.22
C VAL A 271 10.27 7.48 -10.41
N THR A 272 10.88 8.06 -11.45
CA THR A 272 10.70 9.49 -11.76
C THR A 272 9.23 9.82 -12.11
N ALA A 273 8.56 8.95 -12.87
CA ALA A 273 7.17 9.16 -13.23
C ALA A 273 6.23 9.04 -12.02
N ILE A 274 6.45 8.05 -11.17
CA ILE A 274 5.69 7.84 -9.92
C ILE A 274 5.85 9.04 -8.99
N GLU A 275 7.08 9.50 -8.78
CA GLU A 275 7.36 10.66 -7.93
C GLU A 275 6.65 11.91 -8.43
N LYS A 276 6.78 12.23 -9.73
CA LYS A 276 6.14 13.40 -10.33
C LYS A 276 4.61 13.29 -10.25
N ALA A 277 4.04 12.12 -10.54
CA ALA A 277 2.61 11.90 -10.47
C ALA A 277 2.09 12.04 -9.03
N ALA A 278 2.74 11.39 -8.05
CA ALA A 278 2.33 11.47 -6.65
C ALA A 278 2.45 12.90 -6.06
N LYS A 279 3.39 13.71 -6.58
CA LYS A 279 3.58 15.12 -6.18
C LYS A 279 2.70 16.11 -6.95
N ASN A 280 1.89 15.65 -7.92
CA ASN A 280 0.97 16.52 -8.64
C ASN A 280 -0.10 17.06 -7.68
N PRO A 281 -0.25 18.41 -7.54
CA PRO A 281 -1.19 19.00 -6.59
C PRO A 281 -2.66 18.65 -6.87
N GLU A 282 -3.05 18.55 -8.14
CA GLU A 282 -4.44 18.23 -8.51
C GLU A 282 -4.77 16.77 -8.15
N LEU A 283 -3.84 15.85 -8.44
CA LEU A 283 -3.98 14.45 -8.04
C LEU A 283 -4.05 14.31 -6.52
N LYS A 284 -3.16 15.01 -5.81
CA LYS A 284 -3.12 15.04 -4.36
C LYS A 284 -4.46 15.45 -3.77
N VAL A 285 -5.02 16.57 -4.20
CA VAL A 285 -6.33 17.06 -3.73
C VAL A 285 -7.43 16.03 -3.99
N LYS A 286 -7.49 15.42 -5.18
CA LYS A 286 -8.50 14.39 -5.48
C LYS A 286 -8.43 13.21 -4.52
N ILE A 287 -7.22 12.73 -4.22
CA ILE A 287 -7.00 11.58 -3.34
C ILE A 287 -7.28 11.95 -1.87
N GLU A 288 -6.86 13.14 -1.43
CA GLU A 288 -7.06 13.61 -0.05
C GLU A 288 -8.54 13.87 0.26
N ASN A 289 -9.32 14.35 -0.71
CA ASN A 289 -10.78 14.47 -0.60
C ASN A 289 -11.50 13.12 -0.38
N MET A 290 -10.86 12.01 -0.75
CA MET A 290 -11.35 10.66 -0.46
C MET A 290 -11.00 10.18 0.97
N GLY A 291 -10.38 11.02 1.80
CA GLY A 291 -9.97 10.68 3.16
C GLY A 291 -8.59 10.04 3.27
N ASN A 292 -7.82 9.99 2.20
CA ASN A 292 -6.48 9.43 2.17
C ASN A 292 -5.41 10.50 2.46
N ILE A 293 -4.15 10.09 2.58
CA ILE A 293 -3.01 10.99 2.74
C ILE A 293 -1.99 10.65 1.65
N VAL A 294 -1.77 11.57 0.71
CA VAL A 294 -0.70 11.42 -0.27
C VAL A 294 0.60 11.88 0.38
N ASP A 295 1.50 10.91 0.59
CA ASP A 295 2.81 11.13 1.22
C ASP A 295 3.83 10.24 0.51
N TYR A 296 4.30 10.72 -0.65
CA TYR A 296 5.27 10.00 -1.46
C TYR A 296 6.55 9.70 -0.67
N LYS A 297 6.99 8.44 -0.74
CA LYS A 297 8.29 8.01 -0.25
C LYS A 297 9.10 7.36 -1.37
N SER A 298 10.36 7.67 -1.42
CA SER A 298 11.32 7.08 -2.36
C SER A 298 11.41 5.56 -2.20
N PRO A 299 11.97 4.84 -3.18
CA PRO A 299 12.22 3.39 -3.06
C PRO A 299 12.99 2.99 -1.80
N ALA A 300 13.98 3.79 -1.40
CA ALA A 300 14.78 3.53 -0.20
C ALA A 300 13.97 3.71 1.10
N GLU A 301 13.17 4.78 1.19
CA GLU A 301 12.27 5.00 2.32
C GLU A 301 11.17 3.93 2.39
N LEU A 302 10.60 3.52 1.24
CA LEU A 302 9.63 2.43 1.19
C LEU A 302 10.23 1.13 1.72
N LYS A 303 11.46 0.79 1.33
CA LYS A 303 12.14 -0.41 1.83
C LYS A 303 12.33 -0.37 3.34
N LYS A 304 12.68 0.79 3.90
CA LYS A 304 12.78 0.98 5.36
C LYS A 304 11.42 0.77 6.04
N ILE A 305 10.34 1.37 5.51
CA ILE A 305 8.98 1.21 6.03
C ILE A 305 8.56 -0.27 6.01
N MET A 306 8.82 -1.00 4.92
CA MET A 306 8.53 -2.43 4.81
C MET A 306 9.20 -3.24 5.92
N THR A 307 10.48 -2.99 6.16
CA THR A 307 11.26 -3.68 7.21
C THR A 307 10.72 -3.37 8.61
N GLU A 308 10.55 -2.07 8.92
CA GLU A 308 10.04 -1.63 10.24
C GLU A 308 8.63 -2.16 10.53
N ASP A 309 7.74 -2.11 9.53
CA ASP A 309 6.39 -2.63 9.68
C ASP A 309 6.37 -4.15 9.85
N TYR A 310 7.24 -4.87 9.12
CA TYR A 310 7.36 -6.33 9.26
C TYR A 310 7.84 -6.74 10.65
N GLU A 311 8.91 -6.12 11.15
CA GLU A 311 9.46 -6.41 12.48
C GLU A 311 8.45 -6.10 13.59
N ARG A 312 7.78 -4.95 13.48
CA ARG A 312 6.73 -4.54 14.40
C ARG A 312 5.55 -5.52 14.41
N ALA A 313 5.02 -5.83 13.23
CA ALA A 313 3.90 -6.75 13.09
C ALA A 313 4.25 -8.17 13.58
N LEU A 314 5.47 -8.65 13.28
CA LEU A 314 5.95 -9.95 13.74
C LEU A 314 6.06 -10.02 15.27
N SER A 315 6.63 -8.99 15.90
CA SER A 315 6.74 -8.88 17.36
C SER A 315 5.36 -8.96 18.03
N ILE A 316 4.40 -8.19 17.50
CA ILE A 316 3.04 -8.17 18.03
C ILE A 316 2.34 -9.52 17.79
N ALA A 317 2.43 -10.07 16.58
CA ALA A 317 1.80 -11.35 16.25
C ALA A 317 2.28 -12.50 17.16
N LYS A 318 3.57 -12.50 17.51
CA LYS A 318 4.12 -13.45 18.51
C LYS A 318 3.55 -13.20 19.90
N LYS A 319 3.50 -11.94 20.33
CA LYS A 319 3.00 -11.57 21.67
C LYS A 319 1.54 -11.97 21.90
N ILE A 320 0.70 -11.83 20.87
CA ILE A 320 -0.75 -12.14 20.95
C ILE A 320 -1.10 -13.55 20.47
N GLY A 321 -0.10 -14.39 20.20
CA GLY A 321 -0.29 -15.79 19.82
C GLY A 321 -0.80 -16.02 18.39
N LEU A 322 -0.79 -15.02 17.52
CA LEU A 322 -1.12 -15.16 16.08
C LEU A 322 0.00 -15.81 15.29
N ARG A 323 1.21 -15.81 15.82
CA ARG A 323 2.38 -16.45 15.24
C ARG A 323 3.09 -17.26 16.32
N LYS A 324 3.45 -18.51 16.02
CA LYS A 324 4.33 -19.30 16.91
C LYS A 324 5.71 -18.62 17.01
N PRO A 325 6.37 -18.72 18.16
CA PRO A 325 7.71 -18.14 18.38
C PRO A 325 8.75 -18.59 17.36
#